data_4f318abedcf6d0e4a88757580da6b3f4
#
_entry.id   4f318abedcf6d0e4a88757580da6b3f4
#
_cell.length_a   1.000
_cell.length_b   1.000
_cell.length_c   1.000
_cell.angle_alpha   90.00
_cell.angle_beta   90.00
_cell.angle_gamma   90.00
#
_symmetry.space_group_name_H-M   'P 1'
#
loop_
_entity.id
_entity.type
_entity.pdbx_description
1 polymer ?
#
loop_
_entity_poly.entity_id
_entity_poly.type
_entity_poly.pdbx_seq_one_letter_code
_entity_poly.pdbx_strand_id
1 'polypeptide(L)'
;MTRSAPVAVIDLPALGSAAAAAGLTVLAAGCWPETDADTAVKPLAGFIESTFSPLLAETAGRALGRRPEPAAPDRVTAIVIATALGDVTSAAHVARAVDLGQRVGPLLFFQSVPNAVAGYLAVRWQLTGPIACVGGLGAGLDIAAALIEDADADEVLVVWVGLGVTEDDGDRAAAVVVTS
;
A
#
# COMPACT_ATOMS: atom_id res chain seq x y z
N MET A 1 16.80 -21.94 -15.69
CA MET A 1 15.75 -21.68 -14.70
C MET A 1 16.36 -20.79 -13.63
N THR A 2 16.18 -19.47 -13.76
CA THR A 2 16.68 -18.49 -12.82
C THR A 2 15.72 -18.49 -11.63
N ARG A 3 16.18 -18.91 -10.45
CA ARG A 3 15.39 -18.79 -9.20
C ARG A 3 15.10 -17.31 -9.00
N SER A 4 13.82 -16.93 -9.05
CA SER A 4 13.40 -15.63 -8.57
C SER A 4 13.82 -15.50 -7.11
N ALA A 5 14.45 -14.39 -6.75
CA ALA A 5 14.77 -14.14 -5.36
C ALA A 5 13.46 -14.07 -4.57
N PRO A 6 13.38 -14.68 -3.38
CA PRO A 6 12.19 -14.59 -2.54
C PRO A 6 11.88 -13.11 -2.28
N VAL A 7 10.61 -12.73 -2.44
CA VAL A 7 10.15 -11.39 -2.05
C VAL A 7 10.51 -11.22 -0.57
N ALA A 8 11.36 -10.23 -0.28
CA ALA A 8 11.80 -10.01 1.08
C ALA A 8 10.58 -9.81 1.99
N VAL A 9 10.50 -10.63 3.03
CA VAL A 9 9.46 -10.46 4.07
C VAL A 9 9.78 -9.16 4.81
N ILE A 10 9.03 -8.10 4.54
CA ILE A 10 9.15 -6.86 5.28
C ILE A 10 8.33 -7.01 6.56
N ASP A 11 9.00 -7.11 7.69
CA ASP A 11 8.39 -7.02 9.00
C ASP A 11 8.39 -5.57 9.51
N LEU A 12 7.59 -5.27 10.54
CA LEU A 12 7.52 -3.91 11.10
C LEU A 12 8.86 -3.40 11.64
N PRO A 13 9.71 -4.20 12.33
CA PRO A 13 11.05 -3.80 12.71
C PRO A 13 11.94 -3.39 11.54
N ALA A 14 11.93 -4.18 10.45
CA ALA A 14 12.71 -3.85 9.25
C ALA A 14 12.21 -2.55 8.59
N LEU A 15 10.89 -2.35 8.55
CA LEU A 15 10.28 -1.12 8.03
C LEU A 15 10.65 0.11 8.88
N GLY A 16 10.61 -0.02 10.22
CA GLY A 16 11.03 1.03 11.14
C GLY A 16 12.52 1.39 10.99
N SER A 17 13.37 0.38 10.83
CA SER A 17 14.80 0.59 10.58
C SER A 17 15.07 1.28 9.25
N ALA A 18 14.34 0.91 8.20
CA ALA A 18 14.46 1.55 6.89
C ALA A 18 13.98 3.01 6.91
N ALA A 19 12.88 3.31 7.63
CA ALA A 19 12.39 4.68 7.82
C ALA A 19 13.44 5.53 8.57
N ALA A 20 13.99 5.01 9.66
CA ALA A 20 15.05 5.70 10.41
C ALA A 20 16.31 5.96 9.56
N ALA A 21 16.71 5.02 8.69
CA ALA A 21 17.82 5.21 7.76
C ALA A 21 17.53 6.30 6.70
N ALA A 22 16.27 6.54 6.36
CA ALA A 22 15.84 7.64 5.50
C ALA A 22 15.62 8.96 6.28
N GLY A 23 15.99 9.04 7.55
CA GLY A 23 15.83 10.23 8.38
C GLY A 23 14.40 10.47 8.87
N LEU A 24 13.53 9.47 8.79
CA LEU A 24 12.12 9.58 9.12
C LEU A 24 11.80 8.99 10.49
N THR A 25 10.87 9.62 11.20
CA THR A 25 10.33 9.17 12.48
C THR A 25 9.02 8.44 12.24
N VAL A 26 8.88 7.20 12.74
CA VAL A 26 7.65 6.42 12.65
C VAL A 26 6.68 6.83 13.75
N LEU A 27 5.50 7.32 13.38
CA LEU A 27 4.41 7.68 14.30
C LEU A 27 3.50 6.50 14.60
N ALA A 28 3.22 5.69 13.61
CA ALA A 28 2.35 4.52 13.72
C ALA A 28 2.69 3.49 12.64
N ALA A 29 2.35 2.23 12.89
CA ALA A 29 2.61 1.13 11.97
C ALA A 29 1.50 0.08 12.00
N GLY A 30 1.36 -0.68 10.91
CA GLY A 30 0.48 -1.83 10.77
C GLY A 30 1.01 -2.78 9.71
N CYS A 31 0.68 -4.06 9.79
CA CYS A 31 1.06 -5.05 8.79
C CYS A 31 -0.05 -6.05 8.53
N TRP A 32 0.11 -6.86 7.50
CA TRP A 32 -0.72 -8.00 7.17
C TRP A 32 0.15 -9.16 6.65
N PRO A 33 -0.02 -10.40 7.16
CA PRO A 33 -0.75 -10.70 8.39
C PRO A 33 -0.01 -10.13 9.60
N GLU A 34 -0.73 -9.82 10.68
CA GLU A 34 -0.14 -9.35 11.93
C GLU A 34 -0.23 -10.43 13.02
N THR A 35 -1.25 -11.27 12.92
CA THR A 35 -1.48 -12.39 13.83
C THR A 35 -1.94 -13.63 13.05
N ASP A 36 -1.91 -14.80 13.69
CA ASP A 36 -2.41 -16.05 13.11
C ASP A 36 -3.93 -16.02 12.81
N ALA A 37 -4.66 -15.06 13.35
CA ALA A 37 -6.08 -14.84 13.07
C ALA A 37 -6.32 -14.11 11.72
N ASP A 38 -5.29 -13.53 11.15
CA ASP A 38 -5.34 -12.82 9.86
C ASP A 38 -5.29 -13.82 8.69
N THR A 39 -6.38 -14.53 8.46
CA THR A 39 -6.47 -15.59 7.43
C THR A 39 -6.99 -15.08 6.08
N ALA A 40 -7.80 -14.02 6.07
CA ALA A 40 -8.36 -13.45 4.85
C ALA A 40 -8.69 -11.97 5.03
N VAL A 41 -8.30 -11.15 4.05
CA VAL A 41 -8.66 -9.72 4.03
C VAL A 41 -10.12 -9.58 3.61
N LYS A 42 -10.86 -8.68 4.26
CA LYS A 42 -12.25 -8.39 3.89
C LYS A 42 -12.31 -7.74 2.52
N PRO A 43 -13.25 -8.18 1.64
CA PRO A 43 -13.44 -7.54 0.34
C PRO A 43 -13.68 -6.03 0.49
N LEU A 44 -13.12 -5.26 -0.43
CA LEU A 44 -13.31 -3.82 -0.50
C LEU A 44 -14.34 -3.50 -1.58
N ALA A 45 -15.41 -2.79 -1.19
CA ALA A 45 -16.44 -2.38 -2.15
C ALA A 45 -15.82 -1.53 -3.28
N GLY A 46 -16.13 -1.89 -4.52
CA GLY A 46 -15.55 -1.24 -5.69
C GLY A 46 -14.26 -1.88 -6.22
N PHE A 47 -13.67 -2.89 -5.53
CA PHE A 47 -12.42 -3.56 -5.91
C PHE A 47 -12.59 -5.08 -5.90
N ILE A 48 -13.61 -5.58 -6.59
CA ILE A 48 -14.09 -6.98 -6.50
C ILE A 48 -13.05 -7.98 -7.01
N GLU A 49 -12.30 -7.63 -8.07
CA GLU A 49 -11.32 -8.52 -8.70
C GLU A 49 -9.90 -8.34 -8.14
N SER A 50 -9.71 -7.43 -7.19
CA SER A 50 -8.42 -7.10 -6.61
C SER A 50 -8.23 -7.78 -5.26
N THR A 51 -7.09 -8.44 -5.04
CA THR A 51 -6.59 -8.79 -3.71
C THR A 51 -5.67 -7.69 -3.17
N PHE A 52 -5.05 -6.92 -4.06
CA PHE A 52 -4.15 -5.82 -3.75
C PHE A 52 -4.83 -4.68 -2.99
N SER A 53 -5.95 -4.19 -3.53
CA SER A 53 -6.64 -3.02 -2.97
C SER A 53 -7.24 -3.26 -1.58
N PRO A 54 -7.92 -4.40 -1.30
CA PRO A 54 -8.35 -4.74 0.04
C PRO A 54 -7.20 -4.87 1.04
N LEU A 55 -6.10 -5.53 0.64
CA LEU A 55 -4.92 -5.72 1.45
C LEU A 55 -4.26 -4.40 1.84
N LEU A 56 -4.09 -3.51 0.86
CA LEU A 56 -3.55 -2.17 1.07
C LEU A 56 -4.44 -1.37 2.02
N ALA A 57 -5.76 -1.36 1.80
CA ALA A 57 -6.71 -0.60 2.62
C ALA A 57 -6.77 -1.09 4.07
N GLU A 58 -6.74 -2.41 4.29
CA GLU A 58 -6.70 -3.00 5.63
C GLU A 58 -5.42 -2.59 6.37
N THR A 59 -4.26 -2.76 5.72
CA THR A 59 -2.95 -2.48 6.34
C THR A 59 -2.76 -0.99 6.62
N ALA A 60 -3.14 -0.13 5.68
CA ALA A 60 -3.17 1.32 5.87
C ALA A 60 -4.11 1.72 7.02
N GLY A 61 -5.29 1.10 7.10
CA GLY A 61 -6.26 1.34 8.16
C GLY A 61 -5.71 1.01 9.55
N ARG A 62 -4.92 -0.07 9.69
CA ARG A 62 -4.25 -0.43 10.94
C ARG A 62 -3.25 0.64 11.37
N ALA A 63 -2.40 1.10 10.45
CA ALA A 63 -1.42 2.14 10.74
C ALA A 63 -2.11 3.46 11.11
N LEU A 64 -3.06 3.93 10.30
CA LEU A 64 -3.77 5.18 10.54
C LEU A 64 -4.60 5.16 11.83
N GLY A 65 -5.23 4.03 12.15
CA GLY A 65 -6.01 3.86 13.38
C GLY A 65 -5.17 3.83 14.66
N ARG A 66 -3.85 3.68 14.55
CA ARG A 66 -2.89 3.65 15.66
C ARG A 66 -2.12 4.97 15.83
N ARG A 67 -2.41 5.97 15.03
CA ARG A 67 -1.79 7.27 15.21
C ARG A 67 -2.07 7.77 16.65
N PRO A 68 -1.06 8.37 17.33
CA PRO A 68 -1.20 8.82 18.72
C PRO A 68 -2.29 9.88 18.90
N GLU A 69 -2.51 10.70 17.85
CA GLU A 69 -3.54 11.74 17.84
C GLU A 69 -4.28 11.75 16.49
N PRO A 70 -5.58 12.12 16.47
CA PRO A 70 -6.24 12.43 15.21
C PRO A 70 -5.44 13.50 14.47
N ALA A 71 -5.34 13.40 13.15
CA ALA A 71 -4.70 14.46 12.38
C ALA A 71 -5.34 15.82 12.74
N ALA A 72 -4.51 16.82 13.02
CA ALA A 72 -5.02 18.18 13.15
C ALA A 72 -5.77 18.55 11.86
N PRO A 73 -6.85 19.34 11.92
CA PRO A 73 -7.67 19.64 10.74
C PRO A 73 -6.90 20.15 9.53
N ASP A 74 -5.76 20.80 9.77
CA ASP A 74 -4.91 21.41 8.76
C ASP A 74 -3.70 20.52 8.37
N ARG A 75 -3.56 19.32 8.96
CA ARG A 75 -2.43 18.44 8.68
C ARG A 75 -2.54 17.82 7.30
N VAL A 76 -1.53 18.03 6.49
CA VAL A 76 -1.41 17.46 5.16
C VAL A 76 -0.74 16.09 5.27
N THR A 77 -1.51 15.02 5.01
CA THR A 77 -1.00 13.65 4.98
C THR A 77 -0.92 13.17 3.53
N ALA A 78 0.28 12.88 3.05
CA ALA A 78 0.50 12.27 1.74
C ALA A 78 0.33 10.75 1.80
N ILE A 79 0.14 10.12 0.63
CA ILE A 79 0.06 8.66 0.48
C ILE A 79 1.11 8.20 -0.51
N VAL A 80 2.00 7.30 -0.10
CA VAL A 80 2.97 6.65 -0.97
C VAL A 80 2.73 5.15 -0.97
N ILE A 81 2.41 4.61 -2.15
CA ILE A 81 2.24 3.16 -2.37
C ILE A 81 3.53 2.61 -2.94
N ALA A 82 4.12 1.63 -2.28
CA ALA A 82 5.33 0.94 -2.70
C ALA A 82 5.00 -0.51 -3.09
N THR A 83 5.18 -0.88 -4.35
CA THR A 83 4.90 -2.23 -4.84
C THR A 83 5.76 -2.56 -6.05
N ALA A 84 6.28 -3.78 -6.13
CA ALA A 84 7.08 -4.21 -7.27
C ALA A 84 6.25 -4.56 -8.51
N LEU A 85 5.07 -5.13 -8.31
CA LEU A 85 4.25 -5.71 -9.38
C LEU A 85 2.88 -5.02 -9.56
N GLY A 86 2.47 -4.19 -8.59
CA GLY A 86 1.13 -3.61 -8.57
C GLY A 86 0.03 -4.63 -8.35
N ASP A 87 -1.16 -4.35 -8.88
CA ASP A 87 -2.33 -5.24 -8.79
C ASP A 87 -2.30 -6.34 -9.86
N VAL A 88 -1.44 -7.33 -9.64
CA VAL A 88 -1.30 -8.48 -10.56
C VAL A 88 -2.57 -9.34 -10.64
N THR A 89 -3.42 -9.31 -9.62
CA THR A 89 -4.67 -10.08 -9.59
C THR A 89 -5.66 -9.51 -10.59
N SER A 90 -5.88 -8.20 -10.58
CA SER A 90 -6.70 -7.51 -11.57
C SER A 90 -6.11 -7.64 -12.98
N ALA A 91 -4.79 -7.53 -13.13
CA ALA A 91 -4.13 -7.71 -14.42
C ALA A 91 -4.34 -9.13 -14.99
N ALA A 92 -4.22 -10.17 -14.14
CA ALA A 92 -4.47 -11.55 -14.54
C ALA A 92 -5.96 -11.78 -14.89
N HIS A 93 -6.90 -11.13 -14.20
CA HIS A 93 -8.32 -11.19 -14.53
C HIS A 93 -8.57 -10.59 -15.93
N VAL A 94 -8.01 -9.41 -16.22
CA VAL A 94 -8.13 -8.77 -17.53
C VAL A 94 -7.54 -9.65 -18.64
N ALA A 95 -6.35 -10.20 -18.44
CA ALA A 95 -5.69 -11.07 -19.42
C ALA A 95 -6.58 -12.30 -19.75
N ARG A 96 -7.09 -12.99 -18.72
CA ARG A 96 -8.01 -14.13 -18.93
C ARG A 96 -9.30 -13.74 -19.66
N ALA A 97 -9.89 -12.60 -19.34
CA ALA A 97 -11.09 -12.12 -20.01
C ALA A 97 -10.83 -11.86 -21.49
N VAL A 98 -9.69 -11.25 -21.83
CA VAL A 98 -9.26 -11.00 -23.21
C VAL A 98 -9.05 -12.32 -23.98
N ASP A 99 -8.34 -13.30 -23.39
CA ASP A 99 -8.10 -14.61 -23.99
C ASP A 99 -9.42 -15.37 -24.30
N LEU A 100 -10.43 -15.18 -23.46
CA LEU A 100 -11.75 -15.77 -23.62
C LEU A 100 -12.69 -14.95 -24.51
N GLY A 101 -12.24 -13.83 -25.08
CA GLY A 101 -13.08 -12.93 -25.88
C GLY A 101 -14.19 -12.22 -25.08
N GLN A 102 -14.06 -12.16 -23.77
CA GLN A 102 -15.02 -11.52 -22.88
C GLN A 102 -14.78 -10.01 -22.82
N ARG A 103 -15.86 -9.25 -22.61
CA ARG A 103 -15.74 -7.80 -22.44
C ARG A 103 -15.42 -7.48 -20.97
N VAL A 104 -14.37 -6.72 -20.78
CA VAL A 104 -14.01 -6.16 -19.48
C VAL A 104 -14.77 -4.84 -19.29
N GLY A 105 -15.43 -4.68 -18.16
CA GLY A 105 -16.15 -3.45 -17.85
C GLY A 105 -15.16 -2.27 -17.67
N PRO A 106 -15.53 -1.05 -18.11
CA PRO A 106 -14.65 0.12 -18.00
C PRO A 106 -14.27 0.45 -16.55
N LEU A 107 -15.13 0.11 -15.60
CA LEU A 107 -14.88 0.33 -14.18
C LEU A 107 -13.66 -0.45 -13.68
N LEU A 108 -13.42 -1.67 -14.18
CA LEU A 108 -12.27 -2.48 -13.81
C LEU A 108 -10.94 -1.82 -14.22
N PHE A 109 -10.93 -1.11 -15.35
CA PHE A 109 -9.75 -0.35 -15.78
C PHE A 109 -9.36 0.72 -14.73
N PHE A 110 -10.34 1.46 -14.20
CA PHE A 110 -10.06 2.45 -13.16
C PHE A 110 -9.67 1.83 -11.82
N GLN A 111 -10.19 0.66 -11.49
CA GLN A 111 -9.92 -0.04 -10.24
C GLN A 111 -8.56 -0.76 -10.21
N SER A 112 -8.04 -1.14 -11.38
CA SER A 112 -6.81 -1.93 -11.49
C SER A 112 -5.51 -1.11 -11.37
N VAL A 113 -5.61 0.22 -11.31
CA VAL A 113 -4.43 1.06 -11.07
C VAL A 113 -4.19 1.23 -9.55
N PRO A 114 -2.96 1.06 -9.05
CA PRO A 114 -2.67 1.14 -7.62
C PRO A 114 -3.16 2.45 -6.95
N ASN A 115 -3.13 3.57 -7.67
CA ASN A 115 -3.61 4.85 -7.14
C ASN A 115 -5.13 4.92 -6.90
N ALA A 116 -5.92 4.01 -7.45
CA ALA A 116 -7.36 4.01 -7.22
C ALA A 116 -7.70 3.79 -5.74
N VAL A 117 -7.01 2.85 -5.07
CA VAL A 117 -7.22 2.60 -3.64
C VAL A 117 -6.66 3.72 -2.76
N ALA A 118 -5.65 4.48 -3.22
CA ALA A 118 -5.21 5.69 -2.51
C ALA A 118 -6.32 6.74 -2.45
N GLY A 119 -7.08 6.92 -3.55
CA GLY A 119 -8.27 7.79 -3.54
C GLY A 119 -9.33 7.34 -2.54
N TYR A 120 -9.57 6.03 -2.41
CA TYR A 120 -10.44 5.49 -1.38
C TYR A 120 -9.94 5.83 0.04
N LEU A 121 -8.65 5.66 0.31
CA LEU A 121 -8.04 6.00 1.60
C LEU A 121 -8.14 7.50 1.89
N ALA A 122 -7.84 8.33 0.89
CA ALA A 122 -7.90 9.79 1.02
C ALA A 122 -9.30 10.25 1.47
N VAL A 123 -10.36 9.74 0.85
CA VAL A 123 -11.74 10.05 1.25
C VAL A 123 -12.08 9.47 2.63
N ARG A 124 -11.71 8.21 2.89
CA ARG A 124 -12.06 7.50 4.13
C ARG A 124 -11.42 8.10 5.37
N TRP A 125 -10.18 8.60 5.25
CA TRP A 125 -9.36 9.09 6.34
C TRP A 125 -9.09 10.60 6.27
N GLN A 126 -9.71 11.30 5.31
CA GLN A 126 -9.55 12.74 5.09
C GLN A 126 -8.09 13.15 4.87
N LEU A 127 -7.35 12.36 4.07
CA LEU A 127 -5.97 12.64 3.72
C LEU A 127 -5.94 13.56 2.50
N THR A 128 -5.25 14.69 2.60
CA THR A 128 -5.31 15.78 1.60
C THR A 128 -4.02 15.99 0.82
N GLY A 129 -2.95 15.26 1.19
CA GLY A 129 -1.63 15.41 0.58
C GLY A 129 -1.48 14.71 -0.77
N PRO A 130 -0.30 14.84 -1.39
CA PRO A 130 0.04 14.18 -2.64
C PRO A 130 -0.08 12.65 -2.58
N ILE A 131 -0.31 12.04 -3.76
CA ILE A 131 -0.36 10.58 -3.92
C ILE A 131 0.74 10.16 -4.89
N ALA A 132 1.57 9.20 -4.50
CA ALA A 132 2.59 8.61 -5.35
C ALA A 132 2.52 7.07 -5.31
N CYS A 133 2.96 6.42 -6.41
CA CYS A 133 3.14 4.98 -6.47
C CYS A 133 4.52 4.67 -7.06
N VAL A 134 5.31 3.83 -6.37
CA VAL A 134 6.71 3.56 -6.72
C VAL A 134 7.05 2.07 -6.65
N GLY A 135 8.15 1.68 -7.30
CA GLY A 135 8.56 0.29 -7.50
C GLY A 135 9.16 -0.44 -6.30
N GLY A 136 9.14 0.12 -5.10
CA GLY A 136 9.70 -0.55 -3.92
C GLY A 136 9.75 0.32 -2.68
N LEU A 137 9.96 -0.32 -1.53
CA LEU A 137 9.91 0.36 -0.23
C LEU A 137 10.97 1.46 -0.08
N GLY A 138 12.21 1.22 -0.50
CA GLY A 138 13.28 2.23 -0.41
C GLY A 138 12.88 3.51 -1.15
N ALA A 139 12.47 3.39 -2.42
CA ALA A 139 11.97 4.53 -3.18
C ALA A 139 10.73 5.18 -2.54
N GLY A 140 9.87 4.38 -1.87
CA GLY A 140 8.71 4.91 -1.14
C GLY A 140 9.14 5.79 0.04
N LEU A 141 10.15 5.38 0.80
CA LEU A 141 10.68 6.16 1.92
C LEU A 141 11.45 7.40 1.45
N ASP A 142 12.20 7.29 0.35
CA ASP A 142 12.89 8.45 -0.26
C ASP A 142 11.89 9.52 -0.71
N ILE A 143 10.78 9.12 -1.35
CA ILE A 143 9.70 10.05 -1.73
C ILE A 143 9.02 10.64 -0.48
N ALA A 144 8.80 9.83 0.56
CA ALA A 144 8.21 10.35 1.80
C ALA A 144 9.11 11.41 2.45
N ALA A 145 10.43 11.17 2.50
CA ALA A 145 11.39 12.13 3.01
C ALA A 145 11.37 13.44 2.18
N ALA A 146 11.38 13.33 0.84
CA ALA A 146 11.34 14.49 -0.04
C ALA A 146 10.07 15.31 0.14
N LEU A 147 8.88 14.67 0.21
CA LEU A 147 7.60 15.38 0.41
C LEU A 147 7.55 16.15 1.74
N ILE A 148 8.19 15.61 2.79
CA ILE A 148 8.26 16.29 4.09
C ILE A 148 9.30 17.43 4.05
N GLU A 149 10.47 17.19 3.44
CA GLU A 149 11.53 18.20 3.31
C GLU A 149 11.07 19.41 2.48
N ASP A 150 10.32 19.16 1.40
CA ASP A 150 9.76 20.21 0.54
C ASP A 150 8.51 20.91 1.13
N ALA A 151 8.06 20.47 2.31
CA ALA A 151 6.83 20.92 2.98
C ALA A 151 5.55 20.71 2.14
N ASP A 152 5.54 19.72 1.25
CA ASP A 152 4.36 19.26 0.50
C ASP A 152 3.46 18.37 1.37
N ALA A 153 3.99 17.82 2.46
CA ALA A 153 3.25 17.07 3.46
C ALA A 153 3.87 17.22 4.87
N ASP A 154 3.02 17.22 5.90
CA ASP A 154 3.44 17.20 7.32
C ASP A 154 3.79 15.78 7.77
N GLU A 155 3.12 14.80 7.20
CA GLU A 155 3.33 13.37 7.43
C GLU A 155 3.01 12.59 6.16
N VAL A 156 3.56 11.38 6.05
CA VAL A 156 3.34 10.48 4.90
C VAL A 156 2.92 9.10 5.39
N LEU A 157 1.81 8.61 4.84
CA LEU A 157 1.45 7.20 4.91
C LEU A 157 2.19 6.45 3.80
N VAL A 158 3.18 5.64 4.15
CA VAL A 158 3.87 4.74 3.22
C VAL A 158 3.27 3.35 3.39
N VAL A 159 2.75 2.76 2.30
CA VAL A 159 2.18 1.40 2.31
C VAL A 159 2.94 0.55 1.30
N TRP A 160 3.63 -0.45 1.78
CA TRP A 160 4.23 -1.48 0.94
C TRP A 160 3.28 -2.67 0.79
N VAL A 161 3.13 -3.18 -0.46
CA VAL A 161 2.31 -4.35 -0.76
C VAL A 161 3.09 -5.31 -1.66
N GLY A 162 3.19 -6.56 -1.23
CA GLY A 162 3.71 -7.68 -1.99
C GLY A 162 2.65 -8.78 -2.10
N LEU A 163 2.16 -9.01 -3.31
CA LEU A 163 1.28 -10.14 -3.59
C LEU A 163 2.11 -11.39 -3.84
N GLY A 164 1.65 -12.52 -3.32
CA GLY A 164 2.22 -13.82 -3.60
C GLY A 164 2.17 -14.16 -5.09
N VAL A 165 3.27 -14.64 -5.65
CA VAL A 165 3.35 -15.06 -7.06
C VAL A 165 3.33 -16.58 -7.23
N THR A 166 3.47 -17.33 -6.15
CA THR A 166 3.37 -18.77 -6.08
C THR A 166 2.36 -19.21 -5.01
N GLU A 167 1.90 -20.46 -5.04
CA GLU A 167 0.95 -20.98 -4.05
C GLU A 167 1.50 -20.98 -2.62
N ASP A 168 2.83 -21.02 -2.48
CA ASP A 168 3.52 -21.00 -1.17
C ASP A 168 3.79 -19.59 -0.66
N ASP A 169 3.66 -18.57 -1.52
CA ASP A 169 3.89 -17.15 -1.18
C ASP A 169 2.56 -16.52 -0.72
N GLY A 170 2.41 -16.22 0.54
CA GLY A 170 1.26 -15.47 1.04
C GLY A 170 1.33 -13.98 0.69
N ASP A 171 0.17 -13.36 0.48
CA ASP A 171 0.04 -11.92 0.35
C ASP A 171 0.50 -11.21 1.63
N ARG A 172 1.28 -10.17 1.51
CA ARG A 172 1.84 -9.41 2.63
C ARG A 172 1.76 -7.90 2.37
N ALA A 173 1.56 -7.16 3.43
CA ALA A 173 1.65 -5.71 3.37
C ALA A 173 2.16 -5.13 4.69
N ALA A 174 2.79 -3.98 4.62
CA ALA A 174 3.20 -3.20 5.79
C ALA A 174 2.98 -1.72 5.53
N ALA A 175 2.55 -0.98 6.54
CA ALA A 175 2.29 0.44 6.46
C ALA A 175 2.92 1.17 7.64
N VAL A 176 3.46 2.35 7.39
CA VAL A 176 3.90 3.29 8.42
C VAL A 176 3.35 4.68 8.13
N VAL A 177 3.03 5.40 9.19
CA VAL A 177 2.87 6.86 9.13
C VAL A 177 4.16 7.46 9.64
N VAL A 178 4.80 8.29 8.83
CA VAL A 178 6.12 8.88 9.13
C VAL A 178 6.08 10.40 9.09
N THR A 179 6.99 11.01 9.81
CA THR A 179 7.27 12.46 9.82
C THR A 179 8.78 12.69 9.87
N SER A 180 9.23 13.95 9.88
CA SER A 180 10.64 14.33 10.07
C SER A 180 11.16 14.00 11.47
#